data_e6d49ad59b25b072c2ff3a5e7b07db00
#
_entry.id   e6d49ad59b25b072c2ff3a5e7b07db00
#
_cell.length_a   1.000
_cell.length_b   1.000
_cell.length_c   1.000
_cell.angle_alpha   90.00
_cell.angle_beta   90.00
_cell.angle_gamma   90.00
#
_symmetry.space_group_name_H-M   'P 1'
#
loop_
_entity.id
_entity.type
_entity.pdbx_description
1 polymer ?
#
loop_
_entity_poly.entity_id
_entity_poly.type
_entity_poly.pdbx_seq_one_letter_code
_entity_poly.pdbx_strand_id
1 'polypeptide(L)'
;MTDNVKPKASRKKTPADATPFEREQLRFFLSGGNLAATLAQVNPSLAWLPVLSEMKLIQSETQLIEWIERNFADADAVRDIVANIHFFGPETANFLEYRLNAQTASLLPLFAGSWALIIRHMRAAKRGLARNEWFGVVLQLKRGDRSVAVLERLADALRPKLKIGKRLSWRDTEEKTPERPADLILIDYEVEDGVSSDDVLAAWPSDVAAETDESVLLQLTTALSAALDDAADVGVESSEGYSTSDTDVPSVARHHQNEYRSGFQVIVRVMAEIWTRLATKSPGRAITMAERWRDSPFRLTRRLSMFAFANSAVPGEDGADMLIGLPSGELFLTNSSVEVHQLIRARWNDFPAEKQQKILHRLCEGPSRSWFREGAEIDRYIDRSRFDVLSDMARDGFDIGPETKKLLADIQARWPQWQPKPAEQSGFHIWHESGTRELGGDTDKLKGVADAELVAEAKKIGAAAGFMEGDSWQGLCLSDPDRALRGLDAAAANGDWSPGYWEQLLWSRNAYADDGTELKIVQLLLQWPQDSFDTIAIAASSWLDGHAKTLPDALLWPLWDRIADATLVEPAEADDA
;
A
#
# COMPACT_ATOMS: atom_id res chain seq x y z
N MET A 1 -41.81 16.77 24.00
CA MET A 1 -40.70 16.54 23.05
C MET A 1 -40.78 15.09 22.62
N THR A 2 -41.39 14.82 21.48
CA THR A 2 -41.57 13.48 20.94
C THR A 2 -40.39 13.22 20.01
N ASP A 3 -39.50 12.32 20.42
CA ASP A 3 -38.39 11.84 19.61
C ASP A 3 -38.96 11.16 18.33
N ASN A 4 -38.80 11.86 17.20
CA ASN A 4 -39.06 11.31 15.89
C ASN A 4 -37.92 10.33 15.52
N VAL A 5 -38.00 9.12 16.05
CA VAL A 5 -37.16 7.99 15.58
C VAL A 5 -37.58 7.71 14.14
N LYS A 6 -36.81 8.19 13.17
CA LYS A 6 -36.94 7.76 11.76
C LYS A 6 -36.83 6.25 11.72
N PRO A 7 -37.80 5.52 11.11
CA PRO A 7 -37.69 4.08 11.00
C PRO A 7 -36.39 3.73 10.26
N LYS A 8 -35.53 2.90 10.88
CA LYS A 8 -34.38 2.30 10.17
C LYS A 8 -34.92 1.65 8.90
N ALA A 9 -34.47 2.11 7.73
CA ALA A 9 -34.78 1.44 6.46
C ALA A 9 -34.44 -0.04 6.62
N SER A 10 -35.39 -0.94 6.32
CA SER A 10 -35.15 -2.36 6.45
C SER A 10 -34.02 -2.74 5.52
N ARG A 11 -32.92 -3.29 6.06
CA ARG A 11 -31.76 -3.75 5.29
C ARG A 11 -32.24 -4.78 4.26
N LYS A 12 -31.85 -4.60 3.00
CA LYS A 12 -32.16 -5.57 1.94
C LYS A 12 -31.46 -6.89 2.25
N LYS A 13 -32.16 -8.01 2.01
CA LYS A 13 -31.62 -9.34 2.24
C LYS A 13 -30.46 -9.62 1.27
N THR A 14 -29.33 -10.03 1.81
CA THR A 14 -28.13 -10.40 1.04
C THR A 14 -28.10 -11.91 0.77
N PRO A 15 -27.25 -12.43 -0.14
CA PRO A 15 -27.07 -13.87 -0.33
C PRO A 15 -26.64 -14.62 0.95
N ALA A 16 -25.88 -13.99 1.83
CA ALA A 16 -25.46 -14.57 3.11
C ALA A 16 -26.65 -14.81 4.05
N ASP A 17 -27.69 -13.96 3.97
CA ASP A 17 -28.91 -14.09 4.78
C ASP A 17 -29.89 -15.10 4.21
N ALA A 18 -29.63 -15.69 3.03
CA ALA A 18 -30.54 -16.56 2.32
C ALA A 18 -30.21 -18.03 2.55
N THR A 19 -31.24 -18.83 2.90
CA THR A 19 -31.11 -20.28 3.00
C THR A 19 -30.89 -20.93 1.61
N PRO A 20 -30.29 -22.11 1.53
CA PRO A 20 -30.16 -22.84 0.26
C PRO A 20 -31.50 -23.02 -0.49
N PHE A 21 -32.57 -23.23 0.24
CA PHE A 21 -33.93 -23.38 -0.33
C PHE A 21 -34.40 -22.05 -0.97
N GLU A 22 -34.20 -20.92 -0.32
CA GLU A 22 -34.57 -19.61 -0.87
C GLU A 22 -33.73 -19.26 -2.11
N ARG A 23 -32.45 -19.68 -2.16
CA ARG A 23 -31.60 -19.51 -3.36
C ARG A 23 -32.14 -20.31 -4.53
N GLU A 24 -32.57 -21.56 -4.32
CA GLU A 24 -33.13 -22.41 -5.35
C GLU A 24 -34.51 -21.92 -5.82
N GLN A 25 -35.34 -21.42 -4.91
CA GLN A 25 -36.60 -20.76 -5.27
C GLN A 25 -36.36 -19.52 -6.13
N LEU A 26 -35.36 -18.70 -5.78
CA LEU A 26 -34.99 -17.51 -6.57
C LEU A 26 -34.56 -17.91 -7.98
N ARG A 27 -33.74 -18.96 -8.10
CA ARG A 27 -33.32 -19.52 -9.39
C ARG A 27 -34.51 -19.93 -10.26
N PHE A 28 -35.44 -20.66 -9.69
CA PHE A 28 -36.64 -21.11 -10.39
C PHE A 28 -37.50 -19.92 -10.86
N PHE A 29 -37.69 -18.93 -10.00
CA PHE A 29 -38.46 -17.71 -10.33
C PHE A 29 -37.81 -16.90 -11.45
N LEU A 30 -36.50 -16.74 -11.42
CA LEU A 30 -35.76 -15.93 -12.38
C LEU A 30 -35.52 -16.63 -13.71
N SER A 31 -35.50 -17.96 -13.74
CA SER A 31 -35.27 -18.73 -14.99
C SER A 31 -36.45 -18.71 -15.95
N GLY A 32 -37.66 -18.44 -15.46
CA GLY A 32 -38.90 -18.39 -16.28
C GLY A 32 -39.37 -17.00 -16.69
N GLY A 33 -38.67 -15.93 -16.30
CA GLY A 33 -39.10 -14.54 -16.46
C GLY A 33 -38.11 -13.62 -17.15
N ASN A 34 -38.53 -12.36 -17.32
CA ASN A 34 -37.62 -11.28 -17.73
C ASN A 34 -36.78 -10.83 -16.52
N LEU A 35 -35.52 -11.27 -16.46
CA LEU A 35 -34.59 -10.96 -15.37
C LEU A 35 -34.54 -9.45 -15.08
N ALA A 36 -34.39 -8.62 -16.11
CA ALA A 36 -34.26 -7.17 -15.95
C ALA A 36 -35.51 -6.56 -15.28
N ALA A 37 -36.70 -6.91 -15.76
CA ALA A 37 -37.94 -6.43 -15.16
C ALA A 37 -38.14 -6.92 -13.72
N THR A 38 -37.79 -8.17 -13.44
CA THR A 38 -37.90 -8.74 -12.09
C THR A 38 -36.92 -8.07 -11.11
N LEU A 39 -35.66 -7.89 -11.49
CA LEU A 39 -34.66 -7.19 -10.66
C LEU A 39 -35.05 -5.73 -10.41
N ALA A 40 -35.55 -5.04 -11.44
CA ALA A 40 -36.03 -3.68 -11.30
C ALA A 40 -37.26 -3.61 -10.36
N GLN A 41 -38.18 -4.54 -10.43
CA GLN A 41 -39.38 -4.56 -9.60
C GLN A 41 -39.10 -4.94 -8.13
N VAL A 42 -38.34 -6.01 -7.91
CA VAL A 42 -38.01 -6.52 -6.56
C VAL A 42 -36.96 -5.67 -5.89
N ASN A 43 -36.03 -5.11 -6.66
CA ASN A 43 -34.90 -4.32 -6.21
C ASN A 43 -34.11 -4.95 -5.04
N PRO A 44 -33.58 -6.19 -5.20
CA PRO A 44 -32.78 -6.83 -4.17
C PRO A 44 -31.43 -6.11 -3.97
N SER A 45 -30.63 -6.49 -2.95
CA SER A 45 -29.26 -5.99 -2.80
C SER A 45 -28.40 -6.36 -4.01
N LEU A 46 -27.51 -5.47 -4.44
CA LEU A 46 -26.56 -5.75 -5.52
C LEU A 46 -25.53 -6.84 -5.16
N ALA A 47 -25.40 -7.20 -3.87
CA ALA A 47 -24.65 -8.37 -3.42
C ALA A 47 -25.11 -9.70 -4.06
N TRP A 48 -26.30 -9.76 -4.65
CA TRP A 48 -26.77 -10.93 -5.39
C TRP A 48 -26.10 -11.13 -6.76
N LEU A 49 -25.37 -10.15 -7.26
CA LEU A 49 -24.76 -10.18 -8.60
C LEU A 49 -23.88 -11.43 -8.86
N PRO A 50 -22.95 -11.83 -7.97
CA PRO A 50 -22.16 -13.04 -8.16
C PRO A 50 -23.01 -14.30 -8.25
N VAL A 51 -24.00 -14.42 -7.38
CA VAL A 51 -24.90 -15.59 -7.34
C VAL A 51 -25.73 -15.69 -8.63
N LEU A 52 -26.25 -14.57 -9.14
CA LEU A 52 -26.99 -14.54 -10.40
C LEU A 52 -26.08 -14.90 -11.59
N SER A 53 -24.82 -14.52 -11.55
CA SER A 53 -23.82 -14.87 -12.55
C SER A 53 -23.49 -16.38 -12.50
N GLU A 54 -23.23 -16.93 -11.33
CA GLU A 54 -22.99 -18.36 -11.14
C GLU A 54 -24.17 -19.22 -11.62
N MET A 55 -25.39 -18.75 -11.38
CA MET A 55 -26.63 -19.38 -11.87
C MET A 55 -26.81 -19.25 -13.40
N LYS A 56 -25.91 -18.54 -14.10
CA LYS A 56 -25.97 -18.25 -15.55
C LYS A 56 -27.28 -17.56 -15.98
N LEU A 57 -27.84 -16.74 -15.12
CA LEU A 57 -29.08 -16.00 -15.38
C LEU A 57 -28.83 -14.69 -16.13
N ILE A 58 -27.64 -14.11 -15.98
CA ILE A 58 -27.24 -12.87 -16.65
C ILE A 58 -26.77 -13.21 -18.05
N GLN A 59 -27.53 -12.79 -19.05
CA GLN A 59 -27.20 -12.98 -20.47
C GLN A 59 -26.47 -11.77 -21.08
N SER A 60 -26.74 -10.59 -20.55
CA SER A 60 -26.13 -9.32 -20.96
C SER A 60 -26.03 -8.37 -19.77
N GLU A 61 -24.94 -7.64 -19.70
CA GLU A 61 -24.74 -6.59 -18.69
C GLU A 61 -25.87 -5.53 -18.74
N THR A 62 -26.43 -5.27 -19.91
CA THR A 62 -27.50 -4.27 -20.08
C THR A 62 -28.79 -4.63 -19.30
N GLN A 63 -29.01 -5.90 -18.96
CA GLN A 63 -30.14 -6.34 -18.13
C GLN A 63 -30.07 -5.79 -16.70
N LEU A 64 -28.90 -5.35 -16.26
CA LEU A 64 -28.63 -4.91 -14.89
C LEU A 64 -28.78 -3.39 -14.71
N ILE A 65 -28.83 -2.62 -15.81
CA ILE A 65 -28.77 -1.15 -15.80
C ILE A 65 -29.88 -0.54 -14.92
N GLU A 66 -31.14 -0.93 -15.13
CA GLU A 66 -32.27 -0.37 -14.37
C GLU A 66 -32.21 -0.74 -12.88
N TRP A 67 -31.73 -1.95 -12.58
CA TRP A 67 -31.52 -2.38 -11.19
C TRP A 67 -30.43 -1.55 -10.51
N ILE A 68 -29.30 -1.32 -11.17
CA ILE A 68 -28.22 -0.47 -10.66
C ILE A 68 -28.71 0.96 -10.48
N GLU A 69 -29.38 1.53 -11.47
CA GLU A 69 -29.93 2.89 -11.44
C GLU A 69 -30.81 3.15 -10.21
N ARG A 70 -31.68 2.20 -9.86
CA ARG A 70 -32.56 2.30 -8.68
C ARG A 70 -31.80 2.33 -7.35
N ASN A 71 -30.53 2.00 -7.37
CA ASN A 71 -29.65 1.94 -6.19
C ASN A 71 -28.56 3.01 -6.20
N PHE A 72 -28.65 4.03 -7.05
CA PHE A 72 -27.66 5.10 -7.11
C PHE A 72 -27.45 5.86 -5.80
N ALA A 73 -28.47 5.94 -4.95
CA ALA A 73 -28.41 6.61 -3.65
C ALA A 73 -28.14 5.64 -2.48
N ASP A 74 -27.66 4.42 -2.76
CA ASP A 74 -27.41 3.37 -1.77
C ASP A 74 -25.92 3.11 -1.62
N ALA A 75 -25.38 3.28 -0.40
CA ALA A 75 -23.96 3.12 -0.10
C ALA A 75 -23.52 1.64 -0.23
N ASP A 76 -24.38 0.70 0.15
CA ASP A 76 -24.09 -0.73 0.02
C ASP A 76 -24.05 -1.14 -1.46
N ALA A 77 -24.91 -0.54 -2.28
CA ALA A 77 -24.89 -0.76 -3.72
C ALA A 77 -23.57 -0.29 -4.37
N VAL A 78 -23.03 0.85 -3.94
CA VAL A 78 -21.71 1.32 -4.39
C VAL A 78 -20.63 0.29 -4.03
N ARG A 79 -20.60 -0.19 -2.79
CA ARG A 79 -19.64 -1.20 -2.32
C ARG A 79 -19.77 -2.53 -3.08
N ASP A 80 -21.00 -2.99 -3.28
CA ASP A 80 -21.31 -4.24 -3.98
C ASP A 80 -20.86 -4.19 -5.45
N ILE A 81 -21.10 -3.07 -6.15
CA ILE A 81 -20.64 -2.89 -7.53
C ILE A 81 -19.11 -2.82 -7.62
N VAL A 82 -18.46 -2.13 -6.71
CA VAL A 82 -16.99 -2.07 -6.69
C VAL A 82 -16.37 -3.45 -6.44
N ALA A 83 -16.94 -4.23 -5.51
CA ALA A 83 -16.51 -5.60 -5.27
C ALA A 83 -16.66 -6.52 -6.50
N ASN A 84 -17.59 -6.19 -7.39
CA ASN A 84 -17.97 -6.98 -8.56
C ASN A 84 -17.68 -6.24 -9.89
N ILE A 85 -16.77 -5.27 -9.87
CA ILE A 85 -16.51 -4.36 -11.01
C ILE A 85 -16.11 -5.10 -12.30
N HIS A 86 -15.46 -6.26 -12.14
CA HIS A 86 -15.01 -7.11 -13.25
C HIS A 86 -16.14 -7.67 -14.13
N PHE A 87 -17.39 -7.65 -13.66
CA PHE A 87 -18.56 -8.04 -14.46
C PHE A 87 -18.98 -6.99 -15.49
N PHE A 88 -18.46 -5.77 -15.39
CA PHE A 88 -18.92 -4.63 -16.17
C PHE A 88 -17.85 -4.09 -17.11
N GLY A 89 -18.29 -3.69 -18.29
CA GLY A 89 -17.42 -3.13 -19.33
C GLY A 89 -17.82 -1.73 -19.79
N PRO A 90 -17.15 -1.21 -20.82
CA PRO A 90 -17.40 0.14 -21.36
C PRO A 90 -18.82 0.35 -21.86
N GLU A 91 -19.52 -0.69 -22.30
CA GLU A 91 -20.90 -0.58 -22.75
C GLU A 91 -21.83 -0.23 -21.60
N THR A 92 -21.71 -0.97 -20.49
CA THR A 92 -22.45 -0.67 -19.25
C THR A 92 -22.12 0.73 -18.75
N ALA A 93 -20.84 1.14 -18.78
CA ALA A 93 -20.42 2.47 -18.38
C ALA A 93 -21.14 3.59 -19.15
N ASN A 94 -21.31 3.43 -20.46
CA ASN A 94 -22.00 4.44 -21.29
C ASN A 94 -23.48 4.58 -20.91
N PHE A 95 -24.17 3.45 -20.66
CA PHE A 95 -25.57 3.49 -20.22
C PHE A 95 -25.70 4.08 -18.81
N LEU A 96 -24.84 3.67 -17.87
CA LEU A 96 -24.88 4.19 -16.51
C LEU A 96 -24.58 5.69 -16.45
N GLU A 97 -23.66 6.19 -17.27
CA GLU A 97 -23.39 7.62 -17.34
C GLU A 97 -24.59 8.43 -17.84
N TYR A 98 -25.25 7.96 -18.88
CA TYR A 98 -26.47 8.60 -19.36
C TYR A 98 -27.53 8.69 -18.25
N ARG A 99 -27.73 7.60 -17.50
CA ARG A 99 -28.69 7.54 -16.38
C ARG A 99 -28.25 8.41 -15.20
N LEU A 100 -26.96 8.38 -14.86
CA LEU A 100 -26.40 9.21 -13.79
C LEU A 100 -26.59 10.71 -14.10
N ASN A 101 -26.28 11.14 -15.33
CA ASN A 101 -26.43 12.53 -15.74
C ASN A 101 -27.89 13.02 -15.64
N ALA A 102 -28.86 12.15 -15.91
CA ALA A 102 -30.29 12.48 -15.77
C ALA A 102 -30.70 12.65 -14.28
N GLN A 103 -29.98 12.08 -13.33
CA GLN A 103 -30.31 12.09 -11.90
C GLN A 103 -29.35 12.91 -11.05
N THR A 104 -28.24 13.42 -11.58
CA THR A 104 -27.17 14.08 -10.81
C THR A 104 -27.69 15.21 -9.93
N ALA A 105 -28.66 15.99 -10.39
CA ALA A 105 -29.23 17.10 -9.61
C ALA A 105 -30.02 16.65 -8.36
N SER A 106 -30.45 15.39 -8.30
CA SER A 106 -31.21 14.81 -7.17
C SER A 106 -30.38 13.94 -6.25
N LEU A 107 -29.15 13.56 -6.66
CA LEU A 107 -28.24 12.74 -5.87
C LEU A 107 -27.36 13.60 -4.95
N LEU A 108 -27.03 13.06 -3.78
CA LEU A 108 -26.00 13.66 -2.93
C LEU A 108 -24.64 13.62 -3.67
N PRO A 109 -23.78 14.63 -3.50
CA PRO A 109 -22.45 14.69 -4.13
C PRO A 109 -21.60 13.41 -3.91
N LEU A 110 -21.71 12.81 -2.71
CA LEU A 110 -21.11 11.52 -2.39
C LEU A 110 -21.45 10.44 -3.43
N PHE A 111 -22.73 10.23 -3.72
CA PHE A 111 -23.16 9.16 -4.63
C PHE A 111 -22.88 9.51 -6.09
N ALA A 112 -23.14 10.76 -6.49
CA ALA A 112 -22.81 11.22 -7.83
C ALA A 112 -21.31 11.05 -8.14
N GLY A 113 -20.43 11.44 -7.21
CA GLY A 113 -18.99 11.26 -7.32
C GLY A 113 -18.57 9.79 -7.33
N SER A 114 -19.13 8.96 -6.44
CA SER A 114 -18.81 7.52 -6.39
C SER A 114 -19.16 6.80 -7.70
N TRP A 115 -20.34 7.05 -8.24
CA TRP A 115 -20.75 6.46 -9.52
C TRP A 115 -19.95 6.99 -10.71
N ALA A 116 -19.59 8.27 -10.71
CA ALA A 116 -18.70 8.81 -11.74
C ALA A 116 -17.34 8.11 -11.76
N LEU A 117 -16.77 7.82 -10.59
CA LEU A 117 -15.51 7.05 -10.47
C LEU A 117 -15.66 5.62 -10.97
N ILE A 118 -16.75 4.93 -10.60
CA ILE A 118 -17.05 3.57 -11.04
C ILE A 118 -17.17 3.52 -12.57
N ILE A 119 -17.93 4.42 -13.16
CA ILE A 119 -18.14 4.52 -14.61
C ILE A 119 -16.81 4.79 -15.33
N ARG A 120 -16.01 5.70 -14.78
CA ARG A 120 -14.68 6.02 -15.31
C ARG A 120 -13.74 4.82 -15.30
N HIS A 121 -13.71 4.07 -14.19
CA HIS A 121 -12.93 2.84 -14.08
C HIS A 121 -13.39 1.78 -15.09
N MET A 122 -14.69 1.52 -15.21
CA MET A 122 -15.24 0.59 -16.21
C MET A 122 -14.81 0.94 -17.64
N ARG A 123 -14.68 2.22 -17.97
CA ARG A 123 -14.19 2.68 -19.29
C ARG A 123 -12.70 2.46 -19.46
N ALA A 124 -11.93 2.65 -18.40
CA ALA A 124 -10.48 2.48 -18.44
C ALA A 124 -10.07 1.01 -18.55
N ALA A 125 -10.87 0.09 -18.01
CA ALA A 125 -10.55 -1.34 -17.92
C ALA A 125 -10.22 -2.04 -19.26
N LYS A 126 -10.59 -1.45 -20.41
CA LYS A 126 -10.22 -1.95 -21.76
C LYS A 126 -9.13 -1.14 -22.47
N ARG A 127 -8.62 -0.07 -21.85
CA ARG A 127 -7.61 0.83 -22.45
C ARG A 127 -6.19 0.52 -22.01
N GLY A 128 -6.03 -0.47 -21.11
CA GLY A 128 -4.73 -0.89 -20.66
C GLY A 128 -3.85 -1.37 -21.82
N LEU A 129 -2.57 -1.00 -21.82
CA LEU A 129 -1.60 -1.62 -22.72
C LEU A 129 -1.59 -3.12 -22.42
N ALA A 130 -1.93 -3.94 -23.41
CA ALA A 130 -1.76 -5.36 -23.25
C ALA A 130 -0.28 -5.64 -22.88
N ARG A 131 -0.02 -6.61 -22.02
CA ARG A 131 1.34 -6.99 -21.59
C ARG A 131 2.30 -7.12 -22.79
N ASN A 132 1.78 -7.56 -23.93
CA ASN A 132 2.54 -7.65 -25.19
C ASN A 132 2.94 -6.28 -25.75
N GLU A 133 2.13 -5.23 -25.54
CA GLU A 133 2.44 -3.86 -25.98
C GLU A 133 3.54 -3.25 -25.14
N TRP A 134 3.56 -3.48 -23.82
CA TRP A 134 4.65 -3.08 -22.94
C TRP A 134 5.98 -3.67 -23.38
N PHE A 135 6.01 -5.01 -23.59
CA PHE A 135 7.21 -5.67 -24.10
C PHE A 135 7.64 -5.12 -25.47
N GLY A 136 6.68 -4.74 -26.32
CA GLY A 136 6.94 -4.08 -27.59
C GLY A 136 7.65 -2.74 -27.44
N VAL A 137 7.21 -1.89 -26.49
CA VAL A 137 7.85 -0.60 -26.17
C VAL A 137 9.28 -0.82 -25.65
N VAL A 138 9.45 -1.70 -24.65
CA VAL A 138 10.77 -2.01 -24.08
C VAL A 138 11.72 -2.57 -25.14
N LEU A 139 11.25 -3.43 -26.04
CA LEU A 139 12.06 -3.98 -27.13
C LEU A 139 12.49 -2.90 -28.12
N GLN A 140 11.61 -1.95 -28.47
CA GLN A 140 11.95 -0.81 -29.32
C GLN A 140 13.02 0.07 -28.66
N LEU A 141 12.90 0.36 -27.37
CA LEU A 141 13.91 1.10 -26.59
C LEU A 141 15.26 0.36 -26.59
N LYS A 142 15.27 -0.96 -26.37
CA LYS A 142 16.48 -1.80 -26.41
C LYS A 142 17.15 -1.80 -27.79
N ARG A 143 16.37 -1.63 -28.87
CA ARG A 143 16.88 -1.49 -30.25
C ARG A 143 17.36 -0.07 -30.57
N GLY A 144 17.24 0.87 -29.64
CA GLY A 144 17.65 2.27 -29.82
C GLY A 144 16.58 3.17 -30.45
N ASP A 145 15.36 2.67 -30.69
CA ASP A 145 14.27 3.50 -31.18
C ASP A 145 13.74 4.40 -30.04
N ARG A 146 13.94 5.70 -30.21
CA ARG A 146 13.51 6.77 -29.30
C ARG A 146 12.73 7.84 -30.05
N SER A 147 12.00 7.41 -31.08
CA SER A 147 11.07 8.29 -31.80
C SER A 147 10.00 8.84 -30.85
N VAL A 148 9.44 9.99 -31.19
CA VAL A 148 8.38 10.63 -30.41
C VAL A 148 7.24 9.65 -30.11
N ALA A 149 6.83 8.84 -31.11
CA ALA A 149 5.76 7.85 -30.93
C ALA A 149 6.11 6.76 -29.89
N VAL A 150 7.38 6.34 -29.79
CA VAL A 150 7.82 5.37 -28.77
C VAL A 150 7.84 6.04 -27.40
N LEU A 151 8.32 7.28 -27.30
CA LEU A 151 8.37 8.03 -26.04
C LEU A 151 6.97 8.37 -25.50
N GLU A 152 6.02 8.70 -26.38
CA GLU A 152 4.61 8.91 -25.99
C GLU A 152 3.97 7.62 -25.44
N ARG A 153 4.22 6.48 -26.11
CA ARG A 153 3.73 5.18 -25.63
C ARG A 153 4.38 4.78 -24.30
N LEU A 154 5.66 5.07 -24.13
CA LEU A 154 6.37 4.86 -22.87
C LEU A 154 5.73 5.71 -21.76
N ALA A 155 5.50 6.99 -22.01
CA ALA A 155 4.91 7.90 -21.03
C ALA A 155 3.47 7.49 -20.66
N ASP A 156 2.66 7.05 -21.63
CA ASP A 156 1.30 6.54 -21.33
C ASP A 156 1.33 5.22 -20.55
N ALA A 157 2.30 4.33 -20.82
CA ALA A 157 2.46 3.09 -20.07
C ALA A 157 2.89 3.33 -18.61
N LEU A 158 3.79 4.30 -18.38
CA LEU A 158 4.28 4.66 -17.05
C LEU A 158 3.32 5.58 -16.28
N ARG A 159 2.31 6.11 -16.93
CA ARG A 159 1.33 6.98 -16.29
C ARG A 159 0.46 6.18 -15.32
N PRO A 160 0.45 6.49 -14.02
CA PRO A 160 -0.48 5.89 -13.09
C PRO A 160 -1.93 6.15 -13.49
N LYS A 161 -2.75 5.11 -13.44
CA LYS A 161 -4.16 5.16 -13.85
C LYS A 161 -5.03 4.86 -12.64
N LEU A 162 -6.21 5.46 -12.61
CA LEU A 162 -7.20 5.25 -11.57
C LEU A 162 -7.56 3.76 -11.46
N LYS A 163 -7.40 3.20 -10.27
CA LYS A 163 -7.87 1.88 -9.87
C LYS A 163 -8.83 2.03 -8.71
N ILE A 164 -9.95 1.34 -8.78
CA ILE A 164 -10.89 1.30 -7.67
C ILE A 164 -11.03 -0.11 -7.15
N GLY A 165 -11.23 -0.24 -5.84
CA GLY A 165 -11.36 -1.52 -5.18
C GLY A 165 -12.29 -1.46 -3.97
N LYS A 166 -12.56 -2.64 -3.39
CA LYS A 166 -13.30 -2.74 -2.14
C LYS A 166 -12.46 -2.13 -1.02
N ARG A 167 -13.03 -1.18 -0.28
CA ARG A 167 -12.40 -0.67 0.93
C ARG A 167 -12.46 -1.73 2.02
N LEU A 168 -11.30 -2.15 2.51
CA LEU A 168 -11.20 -3.03 3.67
C LEU A 168 -11.36 -2.17 4.93
N SER A 169 -12.31 -2.51 5.78
CA SER A 169 -12.43 -1.91 7.11
C SER A 169 -11.58 -2.74 8.07
N TRP A 170 -10.46 -2.19 8.51
CA TRP A 170 -9.56 -2.84 9.47
C TRP A 170 -9.98 -2.65 10.93
N ARG A 171 -11.03 -1.86 11.19
CA ARG A 171 -11.54 -1.62 12.55
C ARG A 171 -13.05 -1.43 12.49
N ASP A 172 -13.76 -2.12 13.35
CA ASP A 172 -15.12 -1.80 13.79
C ASP A 172 -15.11 -0.51 14.64
N THR A 173 -14.55 0.57 14.09
CA THR A 173 -14.75 1.90 14.66
C THR A 173 -16.13 2.38 14.21
N GLU A 174 -16.89 2.94 15.15
CA GLU A 174 -18.21 3.53 14.97
C GLU A 174 -18.50 3.95 13.52
N GLU A 175 -19.56 3.39 12.92
CA GLU A 175 -19.97 3.68 11.55
C GLU A 175 -20.14 5.20 11.36
N LYS A 176 -19.06 5.86 10.96
CA LYS A 176 -19.16 7.24 10.49
C LYS A 176 -19.97 7.24 9.22
N THR A 177 -20.99 8.10 9.18
CA THR A 177 -21.73 8.32 7.95
C THR A 177 -20.76 8.75 6.83
N PRO A 178 -20.68 8.03 5.70
CA PRO A 178 -19.79 8.38 4.62
C PRO A 178 -20.12 9.77 4.05
N GLU A 179 -19.09 10.58 3.82
CA GLU A 179 -19.24 11.95 3.30
C GLU A 179 -18.62 12.10 1.90
N ARG A 180 -17.61 11.28 1.59
CA ARG A 180 -16.82 11.36 0.35
C ARG A 180 -16.78 10.00 -0.34
N PRO A 181 -16.57 9.96 -1.69
CA PRO A 181 -16.38 8.70 -2.41
C PRO A 181 -15.31 7.78 -1.80
N ALA A 182 -14.19 8.33 -1.33
CA ALA A 182 -13.13 7.59 -0.68
C ALA A 182 -13.54 6.93 0.66
N ASP A 183 -14.68 7.28 1.21
CA ASP A 183 -15.25 6.61 2.40
C ASP A 183 -16.00 5.32 2.02
N LEU A 184 -16.40 5.15 0.76
CA LEU A 184 -17.09 3.98 0.24
C LEU A 184 -16.20 3.07 -0.61
N ILE A 185 -15.24 3.64 -1.34
CA ILE A 185 -14.43 3.01 -2.37
C ILE A 185 -12.97 3.19 -2.03
N LEU A 186 -12.15 2.14 -2.16
CA LEU A 186 -10.70 2.29 -2.23
C LEU A 186 -10.37 2.92 -3.57
N ILE A 187 -9.70 4.06 -3.55
CA ILE A 187 -9.23 4.78 -4.73
C ILE A 187 -7.71 4.74 -4.71
N ASP A 188 -7.13 4.20 -5.75
CA ASP A 188 -5.69 4.07 -5.90
C ASP A 188 -5.25 4.45 -7.33
N TYR A 189 -3.94 4.63 -7.51
CA TYR A 189 -3.34 4.93 -8.80
C TYR A 189 -2.21 3.95 -9.04
N GLU A 190 -2.39 3.08 -10.02
CA GLU A 190 -1.42 2.04 -10.35
C GLU A 190 -1.00 2.12 -11.83
N VAL A 191 0.21 1.67 -12.12
CA VAL A 191 0.60 1.31 -13.48
C VAL A 191 0.07 -0.09 -13.80
N GLU A 192 -0.01 -0.42 -15.08
CA GLU A 192 -0.48 -1.74 -15.49
C GLU A 192 0.47 -2.87 -15.07
N ASP A 193 -0.09 -4.06 -14.85
CA ASP A 193 0.66 -5.23 -14.45
C ASP A 193 1.80 -5.54 -15.43
N GLY A 194 3.00 -5.71 -14.89
CA GLY A 194 4.22 -5.99 -15.63
C GLY A 194 4.96 -4.77 -16.16
N VAL A 195 4.42 -3.55 -15.97
CA VAL A 195 5.16 -2.31 -16.25
C VAL A 195 6.17 -2.07 -15.12
N SER A 196 7.44 -1.90 -15.48
CA SER A 196 8.53 -1.78 -14.53
C SER A 196 9.48 -0.65 -14.90
N SER A 197 9.87 0.14 -13.89
CA SER A 197 10.95 1.13 -14.04
C SER A 197 12.29 0.49 -14.38
N ASP A 198 12.57 -0.72 -13.87
CA ASP A 198 13.83 -1.42 -14.14
C ASP A 198 13.99 -1.80 -15.61
N ASP A 199 12.91 -2.21 -16.28
CA ASP A 199 12.92 -2.53 -17.70
C ASP A 199 13.29 -1.31 -18.55
N VAL A 200 12.71 -0.14 -18.19
CA VAL A 200 13.02 1.13 -18.88
C VAL A 200 14.47 1.52 -18.65
N LEU A 201 14.92 1.51 -17.40
CA LEU A 201 16.29 1.93 -17.04
C LEU A 201 17.35 1.00 -17.64
N ALA A 202 17.06 -0.29 -17.73
CA ALA A 202 17.93 -1.25 -18.44
C ALA A 202 17.96 -1.04 -19.97
N ALA A 203 16.87 -0.51 -20.54
CA ALA A 203 16.78 -0.18 -21.97
C ALA A 203 17.25 1.26 -22.30
N TRP A 204 17.64 2.05 -21.28
CA TRP A 204 18.06 3.45 -21.39
C TRP A 204 19.54 3.59 -21.06
N PRO A 205 20.47 3.37 -22.02
CA PRO A 205 21.90 3.41 -21.78
C PRO A 205 22.40 4.83 -21.47
N SER A 206 23.59 4.93 -20.89
CA SER A 206 24.16 6.20 -20.44
C SER A 206 24.60 7.14 -21.57
N ASP A 207 24.79 6.62 -22.78
CA ASP A 207 25.24 7.36 -23.96
C ASP A 207 24.11 7.98 -24.80
N VAL A 208 22.86 7.89 -24.36
CA VAL A 208 21.72 8.58 -24.98
C VAL A 208 21.99 10.10 -25.00
N ALA A 209 21.67 10.76 -26.12
CA ALA A 209 21.88 12.20 -26.26
C ALA A 209 21.06 13.01 -25.23
N ALA A 210 21.60 14.13 -24.75
CA ALA A 210 20.96 14.98 -23.76
C ALA A 210 19.59 15.52 -24.23
N GLU A 211 19.44 15.78 -25.53
CA GLU A 211 18.18 16.19 -26.14
C GLU A 211 17.09 15.11 -26.04
N THR A 212 17.49 13.87 -26.12
CA THR A 212 16.56 12.72 -25.99
C THR A 212 16.18 12.52 -24.52
N ASP A 213 17.14 12.65 -23.58
CA ASP A 213 16.87 12.63 -22.15
C ASP A 213 15.88 13.74 -21.76
N GLU A 214 16.08 14.98 -22.26
CA GLU A 214 15.15 16.08 -22.04
C GLU A 214 13.78 15.81 -22.65
N SER A 215 13.72 15.28 -23.87
CA SER A 215 12.46 14.99 -24.57
C SER A 215 11.62 13.98 -23.80
N VAL A 216 12.21 12.87 -23.32
CA VAL A 216 11.47 11.89 -22.53
C VAL A 216 11.04 12.46 -21.17
N LEU A 217 11.88 13.25 -20.52
CA LEU A 217 11.49 13.91 -19.26
C LEU A 217 10.30 14.85 -19.42
N LEU A 218 10.20 15.56 -20.55
CA LEU A 218 9.06 16.39 -20.88
C LEU A 218 7.76 15.56 -21.03
N GLN A 219 7.84 14.44 -21.74
CA GLN A 219 6.71 13.51 -21.91
C GLN A 219 6.27 12.90 -20.56
N LEU A 220 7.24 12.44 -19.76
CA LEU A 220 6.97 11.88 -18.44
C LEU A 220 6.40 12.93 -17.47
N THR A 221 6.90 14.18 -17.53
CA THR A 221 6.34 15.29 -16.74
C THR A 221 4.88 15.54 -17.10
N THR A 222 4.55 15.52 -18.37
CA THR A 222 3.17 15.68 -18.85
C THR A 222 2.29 14.52 -18.37
N ALA A 223 2.76 13.28 -18.46
CA ALA A 223 2.04 12.09 -18.01
C ALA A 223 1.82 12.10 -16.48
N LEU A 224 2.86 12.47 -15.71
CA LEU A 224 2.76 12.60 -14.26
C LEU A 224 1.76 13.70 -13.86
N SER A 225 1.85 14.88 -14.48
CA SER A 225 0.90 15.98 -14.21
C SER A 225 -0.52 15.57 -14.52
N ALA A 226 -0.77 14.90 -15.65
CA ALA A 226 -2.09 14.42 -16.00
C ALA A 226 -2.64 13.36 -14.99
N ALA A 227 -1.78 12.51 -14.43
CA ALA A 227 -2.18 11.56 -13.39
C ALA A 227 -2.48 12.28 -12.05
N LEU A 228 -1.72 13.30 -11.70
CA LEU A 228 -1.93 14.11 -10.49
C LEU A 228 -3.18 15.01 -10.60
N ASP A 229 -3.42 15.62 -11.75
CA ASP A 229 -4.68 16.34 -12.02
C ASP A 229 -5.88 15.41 -11.84
N ASP A 230 -5.77 14.22 -12.40
CA ASP A 230 -6.76 13.17 -12.31
C ASP A 230 -7.05 12.76 -10.85
N ALA A 231 -5.98 12.59 -10.06
CA ALA A 231 -6.08 12.27 -8.64
C ALA A 231 -6.66 13.42 -7.81
N ALA A 232 -6.37 14.67 -8.20
CA ALA A 232 -6.95 15.86 -7.57
C ALA A 232 -8.46 15.98 -7.85
N ASP A 233 -8.89 15.72 -9.09
CA ASP A 233 -10.29 15.75 -9.47
C ASP A 233 -11.15 14.73 -8.69
N VAL A 234 -10.56 13.58 -8.33
CA VAL A 234 -11.24 12.57 -7.51
C VAL A 234 -11.04 12.75 -6.01
N GLY A 235 -10.29 13.79 -5.60
CA GLY A 235 -10.10 14.18 -4.20
C GLY A 235 -9.13 13.32 -3.40
N VAL A 236 -8.21 12.60 -4.05
CA VAL A 236 -7.17 11.80 -3.41
C VAL A 236 -5.76 12.41 -3.55
N GLU A 237 -5.64 13.53 -4.24
CA GLU A 237 -4.47 14.38 -4.29
C GLU A 237 -4.83 15.78 -3.78
N SER A 238 -3.98 16.39 -2.96
CA SER A 238 -4.22 17.71 -2.37
C SER A 238 -2.92 18.48 -2.21
N SER A 239 -2.97 19.79 -2.43
CA SER A 239 -1.84 20.69 -2.14
C SER A 239 -1.58 20.88 -0.65
N GLU A 240 -2.60 20.71 0.20
CA GLU A 240 -2.55 21.05 1.62
C GLU A 240 -2.80 19.86 2.57
N GLY A 241 -3.29 18.74 2.05
CA GLY A 241 -3.69 17.58 2.84
C GLY A 241 -2.92 16.31 2.50
N TYR A 242 -3.52 15.19 2.86
CA TYR A 242 -3.04 13.87 2.49
C TYR A 242 -3.20 13.65 0.99
N SER A 243 -2.21 13.02 0.39
CA SER A 243 -2.20 12.66 -1.02
C SER A 243 -1.78 11.20 -1.19
N THR A 244 -2.41 10.48 -2.11
CA THR A 244 -2.04 9.10 -2.45
C THR A 244 -0.61 9.05 -2.97
N SER A 245 -0.21 10.03 -3.78
CA SER A 245 1.16 10.13 -4.31
C SER A 245 2.24 10.20 -3.23
N ASP A 246 1.92 10.73 -2.05
CA ASP A 246 2.85 10.81 -0.91
C ASP A 246 3.15 9.44 -0.31
N THR A 247 2.14 8.57 -0.25
CA THR A 247 2.29 7.19 0.26
C THR A 247 3.02 6.31 -0.75
N ASP A 248 2.75 6.51 -2.03
CA ASP A 248 3.35 5.74 -3.11
C ASP A 248 4.83 6.08 -3.30
N VAL A 249 5.23 7.31 -3.00
CA VAL A 249 6.61 7.80 -3.19
C VAL A 249 7.20 8.20 -1.84
N PRO A 250 7.67 7.27 -1.02
CA PRO A 250 8.36 7.57 0.24
C PRO A 250 9.58 8.47 0.04
N SER A 251 10.35 8.25 -1.02
CA SER A 251 11.49 9.11 -1.43
C SER A 251 11.58 9.18 -2.95
N VAL A 252 11.90 10.35 -3.49
CA VAL A 252 12.23 10.53 -4.91
C VAL A 252 13.56 9.87 -5.23
N ALA A 253 14.55 10.02 -4.36
CA ALA A 253 15.83 9.33 -4.48
C ALA A 253 15.65 7.81 -4.33
N ARG A 254 16.54 7.03 -4.96
CA ARG A 254 16.56 5.58 -4.78
C ARG A 254 16.75 5.24 -3.31
N HIS A 255 15.79 4.52 -2.75
CA HIS A 255 15.79 4.14 -1.35
C HIS A 255 15.05 2.80 -1.15
N HIS A 256 15.43 2.00 -0.15
CA HIS A 256 14.77 0.71 0.13
C HIS A 256 13.30 0.89 0.56
N GLN A 257 12.92 2.03 1.16
CA GLN A 257 11.52 2.35 1.47
C GLN A 257 10.61 2.46 0.23
N ASN A 258 11.20 2.54 -0.97
CA ASN A 258 10.49 2.55 -2.24
C ASN A 258 10.24 1.13 -2.80
N GLU A 259 10.83 0.11 -2.18
CA GLU A 259 10.65 -1.28 -2.62
C GLU A 259 9.18 -1.69 -2.47
N TYR A 260 8.72 -2.51 -3.40
CA TYR A 260 7.33 -2.99 -3.46
C TYR A 260 6.26 -1.90 -3.67
N ARG A 261 6.67 -0.70 -4.10
CA ARG A 261 5.73 0.37 -4.48
C ARG A 261 5.42 0.32 -5.98
N SER A 262 4.15 0.48 -6.29
CA SER A 262 3.60 0.63 -7.66
C SER A 262 3.15 2.09 -7.87
N GLY A 263 2.35 2.35 -8.87
CA GLY A 263 1.76 3.66 -9.05
C GLY A 263 2.77 4.76 -9.36
N PHE A 264 2.70 5.87 -8.64
CA PHE A 264 3.54 7.05 -8.86
C PHE A 264 5.03 6.79 -8.72
N GLN A 265 5.46 5.83 -7.89
CA GLN A 265 6.87 5.51 -7.71
C GLN A 265 7.54 5.04 -9.00
N VAL A 266 6.82 4.33 -9.87
CA VAL A 266 7.39 3.78 -11.11
C VAL A 266 7.85 4.90 -12.05
N ILE A 267 6.97 5.88 -12.32
CA ILE A 267 7.30 7.01 -13.20
C ILE A 267 8.33 7.94 -12.56
N VAL A 268 8.19 8.23 -11.26
CA VAL A 268 9.12 9.11 -10.51
C VAL A 268 10.54 8.56 -10.52
N ARG A 269 10.71 7.25 -10.33
CA ARG A 269 12.02 6.60 -10.38
C ARG A 269 12.69 6.75 -11.75
N VAL A 270 11.94 6.55 -12.82
CA VAL A 270 12.45 6.75 -14.19
C VAL A 270 12.87 8.21 -14.41
N MET A 271 12.02 9.16 -13.96
CA MET A 271 12.31 10.59 -14.09
C MET A 271 13.56 10.98 -13.32
N ALA A 272 13.70 10.56 -12.07
CA ALA A 272 14.86 10.88 -11.22
C ALA A 272 16.18 10.36 -11.82
N GLU A 273 16.19 9.12 -12.31
CA GLU A 273 17.38 8.49 -12.89
C GLU A 273 17.78 9.14 -14.22
N ILE A 274 16.81 9.40 -15.12
CA ILE A 274 17.11 10.06 -16.41
C ILE A 274 17.55 11.50 -16.18
N TRP A 275 16.91 12.22 -15.25
CA TRP A 275 17.32 13.58 -14.88
C TRP A 275 18.76 13.60 -14.35
N THR A 276 19.16 12.66 -13.53
CA THR A 276 20.54 12.58 -13.00
C THR A 276 21.55 12.40 -14.14
N ARG A 277 21.20 11.61 -15.15
CA ARG A 277 22.04 11.46 -16.37
C ARG A 277 22.09 12.74 -17.19
N LEU A 278 20.94 13.42 -17.35
CA LEU A 278 20.87 14.71 -18.03
C LEU A 278 21.73 15.76 -17.31
N ALA A 279 21.68 15.82 -15.97
CA ALA A 279 22.47 16.75 -15.17
C ALA A 279 23.98 16.58 -15.38
N THR A 280 24.45 15.34 -15.58
CA THR A 280 25.85 15.05 -15.89
C THR A 280 26.26 15.49 -17.31
N LYS A 281 25.36 15.34 -18.30
CA LYS A 281 25.64 15.62 -19.72
C LYS A 281 25.40 17.08 -20.09
N SER A 282 24.35 17.69 -19.56
CA SER A 282 23.91 19.04 -19.90
C SER A 282 23.27 19.74 -18.68
N PRO A 283 24.08 20.27 -17.75
CA PRO A 283 23.59 20.90 -16.53
C PRO A 283 22.53 21.99 -16.79
N GLY A 284 22.70 22.83 -17.80
CA GLY A 284 21.74 23.88 -18.13
C GLY A 284 20.34 23.35 -18.46
N ARG A 285 20.23 22.28 -19.24
CA ARG A 285 18.94 21.63 -19.55
C ARG A 285 18.33 20.99 -18.30
N ALA A 286 19.17 20.37 -17.47
CA ALA A 286 18.74 19.76 -16.22
C ALA A 286 18.18 20.80 -15.24
N ILE A 287 18.83 21.96 -15.11
CA ILE A 287 18.36 23.09 -14.30
C ILE A 287 17.00 23.58 -14.80
N THR A 288 16.84 23.83 -16.09
CA THR A 288 15.56 24.26 -16.68
C THR A 288 14.44 23.26 -16.38
N MET A 289 14.73 21.96 -16.42
CA MET A 289 13.75 20.92 -16.06
C MET A 289 13.40 20.98 -14.57
N ALA A 290 14.38 21.14 -13.69
CA ALA A 290 14.16 21.25 -12.25
C ALA A 290 13.33 22.49 -11.88
N GLU A 291 13.58 23.63 -12.54
CA GLU A 291 12.78 24.84 -12.37
C GLU A 291 11.32 24.65 -12.81
N ARG A 292 11.09 23.96 -13.93
CA ARG A 292 9.75 23.61 -14.39
C ARG A 292 9.01 22.76 -13.35
N TRP A 293 9.69 21.83 -12.70
CA TRP A 293 9.10 21.01 -11.63
C TRP A 293 8.82 21.82 -10.36
N ARG A 294 9.67 22.80 -10.03
CA ARG A 294 9.46 23.73 -8.90
C ARG A 294 8.17 24.52 -9.05
N ASP A 295 7.90 24.99 -10.26
CA ASP A 295 6.75 25.85 -10.56
C ASP A 295 5.43 25.09 -10.73
N SER A 296 5.44 23.76 -10.51
CA SER A 296 4.25 22.90 -10.56
C SER A 296 3.34 23.12 -9.34
N PRO A 297 2.00 23.03 -9.51
CA PRO A 297 1.07 23.08 -8.39
C PRO A 297 1.14 21.83 -7.50
N PHE A 298 1.67 20.71 -8.01
CA PHE A 298 1.68 19.44 -7.31
C PHE A 298 2.92 19.25 -6.43
N ARG A 299 2.69 18.82 -5.19
CA ARG A 299 3.75 18.56 -4.22
C ARG A 299 4.75 17.53 -4.72
N LEU A 300 4.28 16.39 -5.27
CA LEU A 300 5.17 15.35 -5.79
C LEU A 300 6.13 15.89 -6.86
N THR A 301 5.66 16.75 -7.74
CA THR A 301 6.52 17.37 -8.76
C THR A 301 7.51 18.36 -8.13
N ARG A 302 7.11 19.11 -7.09
CA ARG A 302 8.05 19.96 -6.33
C ARG A 302 9.08 19.13 -5.55
N ARG A 303 8.72 17.92 -5.07
CA ARG A 303 9.67 16.98 -4.46
C ARG A 303 10.73 16.51 -5.48
N LEU A 304 10.34 16.24 -6.74
CA LEU A 304 11.28 16.00 -7.85
C LEU A 304 12.24 17.19 -8.04
N SER A 305 11.75 18.43 -7.94
CA SER A 305 12.59 19.62 -8.00
C SER A 305 13.57 19.69 -6.82
N MET A 306 13.13 19.43 -5.59
CA MET A 306 14.01 19.39 -4.42
C MET A 306 15.11 18.33 -4.56
N PHE A 307 14.76 17.13 -5.05
CA PHE A 307 15.73 16.09 -5.40
C PHE A 307 16.75 16.59 -6.43
N ALA A 308 16.29 17.30 -7.46
CA ALA A 308 17.16 17.87 -8.49
C ALA A 308 18.08 18.94 -7.92
N PHE A 309 17.59 19.86 -7.10
CA PHE A 309 18.39 20.92 -6.47
C PHE A 309 19.38 20.39 -5.41
N ALA A 310 19.18 19.18 -4.91
CA ALA A 310 20.18 18.52 -4.08
C ALA A 310 21.43 18.07 -4.87
N ASN A 311 21.37 18.04 -6.20
CA ASN A 311 22.50 17.67 -7.05
C ASN A 311 23.47 18.85 -7.22
N SER A 312 24.78 18.56 -7.19
CA SER A 312 25.84 19.56 -7.32
C SER A 312 25.92 20.24 -8.71
N ALA A 313 25.25 19.68 -9.72
CA ALA A 313 25.15 20.31 -11.05
C ALA A 313 24.27 21.57 -11.04
N VAL A 314 23.45 21.76 -10.03
CA VAL A 314 22.60 22.96 -9.83
C VAL A 314 23.32 23.95 -8.92
N PRO A 315 23.28 25.27 -9.17
CA PRO A 315 23.84 26.27 -8.26
C PRO A 315 23.25 26.15 -6.85
N GLY A 316 24.08 26.29 -5.79
CA GLY A 316 23.61 26.21 -4.40
C GLY A 316 22.59 27.28 -4.05
N GLU A 317 22.71 28.45 -4.68
CA GLU A 317 21.77 29.56 -4.52
C GLU A 317 20.35 29.18 -4.90
N ASP A 318 20.16 28.42 -5.99
CA ASP A 318 18.84 27.97 -6.46
C ASP A 318 18.22 26.95 -5.49
N GLY A 319 19.05 26.06 -4.91
CA GLY A 319 18.61 25.15 -3.85
C GLY A 319 18.14 25.88 -2.58
N ALA A 320 18.85 26.95 -2.20
CA ALA A 320 18.42 27.79 -1.08
C ALA A 320 17.11 28.52 -1.37
N ASP A 321 16.98 29.09 -2.59
CA ASP A 321 15.75 29.76 -3.03
C ASP A 321 14.54 28.79 -3.07
N MET A 322 14.77 27.54 -3.47
CA MET A 322 13.75 26.49 -3.39
C MET A 322 13.22 26.34 -1.97
N LEU A 323 14.11 26.16 -0.97
CA LEU A 323 13.71 26.02 0.43
C LEU A 323 13.03 27.27 1.00
N ILE A 324 13.49 28.48 0.62
CA ILE A 324 12.90 29.74 1.04
C ILE A 324 11.52 29.94 0.40
N GLY A 325 11.35 29.53 -0.85
CA GLY A 325 10.12 29.68 -1.61
C GLY A 325 9.03 28.66 -1.29
N LEU A 326 9.36 27.52 -0.61
CA LEU A 326 8.36 26.52 -0.24
C LEU A 326 7.26 27.14 0.62
N PRO A 327 6.00 26.77 0.43
CA PRO A 327 4.96 27.08 1.41
C PRO A 327 5.42 26.67 2.81
N SER A 328 5.10 27.48 3.83
CA SER A 328 5.56 27.24 5.22
C SER A 328 5.26 25.82 5.70
N GLY A 329 4.20 25.23 5.15
CA GLY A 329 3.79 23.87 5.35
C GLY A 329 4.75 22.82 4.83
N GLU A 330 5.20 22.97 3.64
CA GLU A 330 5.95 21.91 2.95
C GLU A 330 7.34 21.66 3.56
N LEU A 331 7.91 22.62 4.30
CA LEU A 331 9.15 22.39 5.04
C LEU A 331 9.02 21.29 6.12
N PHE A 332 7.82 21.11 6.67
CA PHE A 332 7.56 20.23 7.82
C PHE A 332 6.53 19.15 7.52
N LEU A 333 5.92 19.15 6.33
CA LEU A 333 4.99 18.10 5.97
C LEU A 333 5.73 16.77 5.88
N THR A 334 5.15 15.78 6.52
CA THR A 334 5.58 14.38 6.53
C THR A 334 6.08 13.90 5.17
N ASN A 335 5.44 14.38 4.13
CA ASN A 335 5.58 13.87 2.77
C ASN A 335 6.62 14.62 1.92
N SER A 336 7.08 15.78 2.37
CA SER A 336 8.16 16.55 1.73
C SER A 336 9.46 16.55 2.54
N SER A 337 9.39 16.12 3.80
CA SER A 337 10.52 16.21 4.74
C SER A 337 11.74 15.43 4.27
N VAL A 338 11.56 14.32 3.58
CA VAL A 338 12.68 13.51 3.06
C VAL A 338 13.54 14.32 2.11
N GLU A 339 12.93 14.95 1.09
CA GLU A 339 13.65 15.76 0.10
C GLU A 339 14.17 17.06 0.69
N VAL A 340 13.46 17.66 1.66
CA VAL A 340 13.94 18.84 2.41
C VAL A 340 15.22 18.50 3.18
N HIS A 341 15.23 17.39 3.95
CA HIS A 341 16.41 16.95 4.69
C HIS A 341 17.56 16.57 3.75
N GLN A 342 17.27 15.90 2.64
CA GLN A 342 18.27 15.53 1.63
C GLN A 342 18.89 16.77 0.97
N LEU A 343 18.08 17.76 0.60
CA LEU A 343 18.55 19.01 0.00
C LEU A 343 19.44 19.81 0.99
N ILE A 344 19.01 19.96 2.23
CA ILE A 344 19.81 20.61 3.28
C ILE A 344 21.13 19.86 3.46
N ARG A 345 21.09 18.54 3.65
CA ARG A 345 22.29 17.74 3.87
C ARG A 345 23.28 17.83 2.72
N ALA A 346 22.80 17.77 1.48
CA ALA A 346 23.65 17.77 0.31
C ALA A 346 24.28 19.13 0.02
N ARG A 347 23.58 20.24 0.33
CA ARG A 347 23.94 21.55 -0.22
C ARG A 347 24.08 22.66 0.81
N TRP A 348 23.92 22.40 2.12
CA TRP A 348 23.97 23.44 3.15
C TRP A 348 25.18 24.36 3.05
N ASN A 349 26.35 23.76 2.86
CA ASN A 349 27.60 24.52 2.78
C ASN A 349 27.75 25.34 1.48
N ASP A 350 26.96 25.05 0.46
CA ASP A 350 26.94 25.76 -0.82
C ASP A 350 25.95 26.94 -0.81
N PHE A 351 25.11 27.02 0.20
CA PHE A 351 24.11 28.08 0.32
C PHE A 351 24.78 29.40 0.76
N PRO A 352 24.43 30.56 0.16
CA PRO A 352 24.86 31.86 0.65
C PRO A 352 24.47 32.07 2.12
N ALA A 353 25.36 32.64 2.92
CA ALA A 353 25.17 32.82 4.36
C ALA A 353 23.88 33.56 4.73
N GLU A 354 23.48 34.58 3.96
CA GLU A 354 22.20 35.27 4.16
C GLU A 354 21.00 34.32 3.95
N LYS A 355 21.06 33.43 2.96
CA LYS A 355 20.00 32.44 2.68
C LYS A 355 19.98 31.34 3.73
N GLN A 356 21.14 30.91 4.22
CA GLN A 356 21.21 29.97 5.37
C GLN A 356 20.48 30.54 6.60
N GLN A 357 20.70 31.84 6.91
CA GLN A 357 20.01 32.49 8.03
C GLN A 357 18.47 32.52 7.83
N LYS A 358 18.00 32.83 6.61
CA LYS A 358 16.56 32.82 6.29
C LYS A 358 15.96 31.43 6.44
N ILE A 359 16.67 30.40 5.99
CA ILE A 359 16.21 28.99 6.13
C ILE A 359 16.17 28.61 7.61
N LEU A 360 17.24 28.89 8.39
CA LEU A 360 17.28 28.63 9.83
C LEU A 360 16.14 29.31 10.57
N HIS A 361 15.87 30.57 10.25
CA HIS A 361 14.77 31.31 10.84
C HIS A 361 13.43 30.58 10.61
N ARG A 362 13.13 30.16 9.37
CA ARG A 362 11.93 29.38 9.04
C ARG A 362 11.88 28.04 9.75
N LEU A 363 13.01 27.33 9.86
CA LEU A 363 13.08 26.05 10.57
C LEU A 363 12.84 26.23 12.08
N CYS A 364 13.31 27.33 12.66
CA CYS A 364 13.08 27.68 14.06
C CYS A 364 11.62 28.12 14.34
N GLU A 365 10.94 28.74 13.38
CA GLU A 365 9.51 29.06 13.50
C GLU A 365 8.65 27.80 13.61
N GLY A 366 9.04 26.72 12.92
CA GLY A 366 8.30 25.47 12.88
C GLY A 366 7.00 25.57 12.08
N PRO A 367 6.18 24.52 12.06
CA PRO A 367 4.89 24.51 11.37
C PRO A 367 3.89 25.45 12.02
N SER A 368 2.98 26.01 11.21
CA SER A 368 1.94 26.92 11.70
C SER A 368 0.97 26.22 12.66
N ARG A 369 0.60 26.90 13.76
CA ARG A 369 -0.42 26.40 14.69
C ARG A 369 -1.79 26.17 14.01
N SER A 370 -2.11 26.92 12.96
CA SER A 370 -3.37 26.79 12.23
C SER A 370 -3.57 25.44 11.54
N TRP A 371 -2.54 24.62 11.44
CA TRP A 371 -2.63 23.28 10.84
C TRP A 371 -3.19 22.23 11.78
N PHE A 372 -3.18 22.51 13.08
CA PHE A 372 -3.58 21.56 14.10
C PHE A 372 -5.01 21.83 14.58
N ARG A 373 -5.78 20.77 14.78
CA ARG A 373 -7.11 20.88 15.40
C ARG A 373 -6.97 21.30 16.88
N GLU A 374 -7.90 22.07 17.37
CA GLU A 374 -7.96 22.42 18.80
C GLU A 374 -7.95 21.15 19.67
N GLY A 375 -7.21 21.18 20.76
CA GLY A 375 -7.09 20.06 21.71
C GLY A 375 -5.98 19.06 21.41
N ALA A 376 -5.26 19.16 20.28
CA ALA A 376 -4.04 18.39 20.05
C ALA A 376 -2.89 18.92 20.92
N GLU A 377 -1.89 18.07 21.18
CA GLU A 377 -0.61 18.47 21.81
C GLU A 377 0.22 19.32 20.83
N ILE A 378 -0.30 20.48 20.42
CA ILE A 378 0.23 21.31 19.32
C ILE A 378 1.69 21.66 19.55
N ASP A 379 2.04 22.09 20.77
CA ASP A 379 3.42 22.47 21.10
C ASP A 379 4.39 21.29 20.95
N ARG A 380 3.94 20.09 21.30
CA ARG A 380 4.73 18.87 21.12
C ARG A 380 5.00 18.57 19.65
N TYR A 381 4.00 18.72 18.79
CA TYR A 381 4.18 18.50 17.34
C TYR A 381 5.08 19.55 16.70
N ILE A 382 4.94 20.82 17.07
CA ILE A 382 5.80 21.89 16.59
C ILE A 382 7.24 21.65 17.04
N ASP A 383 7.45 21.34 18.32
CA ASP A 383 8.77 21.03 18.84
C ASP A 383 9.37 19.79 18.20
N ARG A 384 8.55 18.75 17.92
CA ARG A 384 9.02 17.54 17.25
C ARG A 384 9.51 17.85 15.82
N SER A 385 8.75 18.63 15.06
CA SER A 385 9.13 19.03 13.70
C SER A 385 10.42 19.84 13.68
N ARG A 386 10.59 20.78 14.62
CA ARG A 386 11.84 21.54 14.80
C ARG A 386 13.00 20.63 15.19
N PHE A 387 12.77 19.75 16.18
CA PHE A 387 13.78 18.85 16.69
C PHE A 387 14.33 17.94 15.58
N ASP A 388 13.45 17.32 14.77
CA ASP A 388 13.86 16.37 13.74
C ASP A 388 14.84 17.01 12.75
N VAL A 389 14.53 18.18 12.20
CA VAL A 389 15.41 18.83 11.21
C VAL A 389 16.65 19.46 11.85
N LEU A 390 16.52 20.15 13.00
CA LEU A 390 17.65 20.84 13.63
C LEU A 390 18.64 19.85 14.27
N SER A 391 18.17 18.75 14.82
CA SER A 391 19.03 17.68 15.34
C SER A 391 19.78 16.96 14.22
N ASP A 392 19.15 16.77 13.06
CA ASP A 392 19.81 16.22 11.88
C ASP A 392 20.93 17.13 11.40
N MET A 393 20.67 18.43 11.30
CA MET A 393 21.68 19.42 10.91
C MET A 393 22.85 19.45 11.91
N ALA A 394 22.55 19.39 13.21
CA ALA A 394 23.59 19.36 14.26
C ALA A 394 24.41 18.07 14.22
N ARG A 395 23.75 16.90 14.02
CA ARG A 395 24.41 15.60 13.85
C ARG A 395 25.36 15.60 12.64
N ASP A 396 24.93 16.21 11.53
CA ASP A 396 25.71 16.28 10.30
C ASP A 396 26.84 17.37 10.36
N GLY A 397 26.98 18.03 11.51
CA GLY A 397 28.07 18.97 11.81
C GLY A 397 27.90 20.37 11.20
N PHE A 398 26.71 20.73 10.78
CA PHE A 398 26.44 22.05 10.23
C PHE A 398 26.44 23.12 11.33
N ASP A 399 26.96 24.32 11.00
CA ASP A 399 26.83 25.47 11.90
C ASP A 399 25.41 26.05 11.80
N ILE A 400 24.62 25.82 12.84
CA ILE A 400 23.25 26.31 12.96
C ILE A 400 23.14 27.59 13.82
N GLY A 401 24.26 28.17 14.21
CA GLY A 401 24.30 29.38 15.03
C GLY A 401 23.91 29.19 16.51
N PRO A 402 24.28 30.14 17.39
CA PRO A 402 24.08 30.00 18.83
C PRO A 402 22.59 30.00 19.26
N GLU A 403 21.74 30.79 18.61
CA GLU A 403 20.32 30.89 18.94
C GLU A 403 19.58 29.58 18.62
N THR A 404 19.86 28.98 17.45
CA THR A 404 19.28 27.70 17.06
C THR A 404 19.77 26.55 17.96
N LYS A 405 21.06 26.54 18.33
CA LYS A 405 21.62 25.58 19.29
C LYS A 405 20.92 25.68 20.65
N LYS A 406 20.65 26.91 21.12
CA LYS A 406 19.90 27.13 22.35
C LYS A 406 18.47 26.61 22.22
N LEU A 407 17.75 26.94 21.14
CA LEU A 407 16.40 26.42 20.91
C LEU A 407 16.37 24.89 20.92
N LEU A 408 17.32 24.24 20.25
CA LEU A 408 17.42 22.78 20.22
C LEU A 408 17.65 22.20 21.63
N ALA A 409 18.52 22.84 22.44
CA ALA A 409 18.75 22.44 23.82
C ALA A 409 17.49 22.64 24.70
N ASP A 410 16.76 23.75 24.53
CA ASP A 410 15.50 24.01 25.24
C ASP A 410 14.42 22.98 24.88
N ILE A 411 14.33 22.56 23.60
CA ILE A 411 13.43 21.49 23.15
C ILE A 411 13.85 20.16 23.78
N GLN A 412 15.13 19.83 23.75
CA GLN A 412 15.66 18.60 24.34
C GLN A 412 15.42 18.52 25.85
N ALA A 413 15.51 19.66 26.56
CA ALA A 413 15.22 19.72 27.98
C ALA A 413 13.72 19.47 28.29
N ARG A 414 12.80 19.93 27.42
CA ARG A 414 11.36 19.67 27.53
C ARG A 414 10.99 18.21 27.18
N TRP A 415 11.72 17.61 26.24
CA TRP A 415 11.45 16.28 25.70
C TRP A 415 12.71 15.39 25.76
N PRO A 416 13.21 15.03 26.94
CA PRO A 416 14.49 14.32 27.10
C PRO A 416 14.51 12.92 26.47
N GLN A 417 13.35 12.33 26.21
CA GLN A 417 13.20 11.03 25.56
C GLN A 417 13.43 11.08 24.04
N TRP A 418 13.44 12.26 23.42
CA TRP A 418 13.67 12.33 21.98
C TRP A 418 15.15 12.16 21.65
N GLN A 419 15.42 11.31 20.68
CA GLN A 419 16.75 11.10 20.14
C GLN A 419 16.79 11.48 18.67
N PRO A 420 17.91 12.02 18.16
CA PRO A 420 18.11 12.21 16.72
C PRO A 420 17.96 10.87 15.99
N LYS A 421 17.28 10.89 14.87
CA LYS A 421 17.17 9.70 14.02
C LYS A 421 18.51 9.34 13.40
N PRO A 422 18.78 8.05 13.06
CA PRO A 422 19.87 7.68 12.18
C PRO A 422 19.82 8.45 10.85
N ALA A 423 20.99 8.69 10.26
CA ALA A 423 21.08 9.51 9.04
C ALA A 423 20.24 8.99 7.87
N GLU A 424 20.09 7.68 7.76
CA GLU A 424 19.27 6.99 6.77
C GLU A 424 17.77 7.18 6.97
N GLN A 425 17.34 7.47 8.21
CA GLN A 425 15.94 7.69 8.57
C GLN A 425 15.55 9.17 8.57
N SER A 426 16.48 10.07 8.24
CA SER A 426 16.24 11.52 8.23
C SER A 426 15.08 11.90 7.31
N GLY A 427 14.13 12.64 7.84
CA GLY A 427 12.94 13.07 7.11
C GLY A 427 11.85 12.03 6.98
N PHE A 428 12.13 10.73 7.18
CA PHE A 428 11.10 9.69 7.13
C PHE A 428 10.26 9.70 8.42
N HIS A 429 8.94 9.77 8.27
CA HIS A 429 7.99 9.65 9.37
C HIS A 429 7.55 8.21 9.60
N ILE A 430 7.40 7.46 8.53
CA ILE A 430 7.15 6.02 8.56
C ILE A 430 8.42 5.35 8.05
N TRP A 431 8.95 4.43 8.80
CA TRP A 431 10.10 3.64 8.46
C TRP A 431 9.71 2.17 8.51
N HIS A 432 9.76 1.53 7.36
CA HIS A 432 9.62 0.09 7.26
C HIS A 432 11.02 -0.51 7.22
N GLU A 433 11.37 -1.28 8.22
CA GLU A 433 12.52 -2.14 8.11
C GLU A 433 12.16 -3.27 7.14
N SER A 434 12.53 -3.10 5.88
CA SER A 434 12.63 -4.19 4.93
C SER A 434 13.96 -4.89 5.16
N GLY A 435 14.17 -5.41 6.36
CA GLY A 435 15.00 -6.57 6.52
C GLY A 435 14.08 -7.75 6.22
N THR A 436 14.53 -8.80 5.60
CA THR A 436 14.21 -10.07 6.17
C THR A 436 14.34 -9.82 7.67
N ARG A 437 13.23 -9.63 8.41
CA ARG A 437 13.16 -9.87 9.83
C ARG A 437 14.12 -11.02 9.98
N GLU A 438 15.28 -10.85 10.65
CA GLU A 438 16.07 -12.03 10.94
C GLU A 438 15.02 -12.97 11.49
N LEU A 439 14.68 -13.99 10.67
CA LEU A 439 13.61 -14.90 11.00
C LEU A 439 14.07 -15.59 12.27
N GLY A 440 13.78 -14.96 13.41
CA GLY A 440 14.25 -15.41 14.69
C GLY A 440 14.38 -14.24 15.64
N GLY A 441 13.38 -14.07 16.51
CA GLY A 441 13.50 -13.22 17.67
C GLY A 441 14.60 -13.75 18.60
N ASP A 442 14.86 -12.96 19.63
CA ASP A 442 15.85 -13.29 20.65
C ASP A 442 15.56 -14.66 21.30
N THR A 443 16.23 -15.70 20.80
CA THR A 443 16.13 -17.07 21.32
C THR A 443 16.69 -17.21 22.73
N ASP A 444 17.51 -16.24 23.19
CA ASP A 444 18.02 -16.25 24.56
C ASP A 444 16.88 -16.09 25.58
N LYS A 445 15.76 -15.50 25.22
CA LYS A 445 14.55 -15.44 26.06
C LYS A 445 13.98 -16.83 26.39
N LEU A 446 14.19 -17.82 25.53
CA LEU A 446 13.76 -19.22 25.75
C LEU A 446 14.88 -20.10 26.29
N LYS A 447 16.11 -19.58 26.45
CA LYS A 447 17.25 -20.32 26.94
C LYS A 447 17.04 -20.71 28.41
N GLY A 448 17.20 -21.99 28.70
CA GLY A 448 17.03 -22.51 30.07
C GLY A 448 15.58 -22.82 30.48
N VAL A 449 14.59 -22.55 29.64
CA VAL A 449 13.22 -22.98 29.85
C VAL A 449 13.14 -24.50 29.62
N ALA A 450 12.47 -25.23 30.53
CA ALA A 450 12.28 -26.67 30.37
C ALA A 450 11.36 -26.97 29.15
N ASP A 451 11.61 -28.09 28.43
CA ASP A 451 10.83 -28.44 27.24
C ASP A 451 9.32 -28.52 27.55
N ALA A 452 8.92 -28.95 28.75
CA ALA A 452 7.51 -29.02 29.18
C ALA A 452 6.84 -27.64 29.35
N GLU A 453 7.58 -26.56 29.52
CA GLU A 453 7.08 -25.18 29.73
C GLU A 453 7.35 -24.30 28.51
N LEU A 454 8.06 -24.81 27.53
CA LEU A 454 8.64 -24.05 26.42
C LEU A 454 7.57 -23.33 25.58
N VAL A 455 6.50 -24.02 25.20
CA VAL A 455 5.41 -23.45 24.41
C VAL A 455 4.62 -22.40 25.22
N ALA A 456 4.37 -22.68 26.50
CA ALA A 456 3.67 -21.73 27.38
C ALA A 456 4.47 -20.43 27.60
N GLU A 457 5.78 -20.53 27.78
CA GLU A 457 6.63 -19.34 27.93
C GLU A 457 6.78 -18.60 26.58
N ALA A 458 6.85 -19.31 25.45
CA ALA A 458 6.84 -18.68 24.13
C ALA A 458 5.56 -17.88 23.87
N LYS A 459 4.38 -18.42 24.23
CA LYS A 459 3.09 -17.71 24.16
C LYS A 459 3.11 -16.43 25.00
N LYS A 460 3.64 -16.50 26.21
CA LYS A 460 3.73 -15.36 27.12
C LYS A 460 4.69 -14.28 26.61
N ILE A 461 5.83 -14.68 26.06
CA ILE A 461 6.80 -13.76 25.44
C ILE A 461 6.15 -13.10 24.20
N GLY A 462 5.51 -13.88 23.33
CA GLY A 462 4.83 -13.37 22.13
C GLY A 462 3.72 -12.37 22.46
N ALA A 463 2.91 -12.64 23.50
CA ALA A 463 1.86 -11.72 23.96
C ALA A 463 2.41 -10.41 24.56
N ALA A 464 3.63 -10.42 25.09
CA ALA A 464 4.30 -9.24 25.64
C ALA A 464 5.17 -8.50 24.61
N ALA A 465 5.46 -9.12 23.46
CA ALA A 465 6.35 -8.58 22.44
C ALA A 465 5.68 -7.43 21.67
N GLY A 466 6.43 -6.34 21.43
CA GLY A 466 6.01 -5.27 20.53
C GLY A 466 6.05 -5.74 19.07
N PHE A 467 5.30 -5.06 18.21
CA PHE A 467 5.19 -5.34 16.76
C PHE A 467 6.56 -5.48 16.04
N MET A 468 7.60 -4.82 16.56
CA MET A 468 8.97 -4.83 16.00
C MET A 468 9.88 -5.88 16.62
N GLU A 469 9.45 -6.57 17.68
CA GLU A 469 10.22 -7.64 18.28
C GLU A 469 10.06 -8.93 17.47
N GLY A 470 11.17 -9.58 17.13
CA GLY A 470 11.14 -10.86 16.43
C GLY A 470 10.50 -11.95 17.28
N ASP A 471 9.84 -12.91 16.66
CA ASP A 471 9.23 -14.04 17.34
C ASP A 471 10.31 -15.03 17.83
N SER A 472 10.50 -15.10 19.17
CA SER A 472 11.49 -15.97 19.80
C SER A 472 11.23 -17.46 19.52
N TRP A 473 9.96 -17.85 19.32
CA TRP A 473 9.61 -19.22 18.93
C TRP A 473 10.05 -19.54 17.51
N GLN A 474 9.78 -18.64 16.57
CA GLN A 474 10.23 -18.78 15.18
C GLN A 474 11.76 -18.89 15.12
N GLY A 475 12.47 -18.08 15.94
CA GLY A 475 13.91 -18.18 16.09
C GLY A 475 14.37 -19.54 16.58
N LEU A 476 13.66 -20.10 17.57
CA LEU A 476 13.94 -21.44 18.07
C LEU A 476 13.70 -22.52 17.00
N CYS A 477 12.60 -22.43 16.25
CA CYS A 477 12.30 -23.36 15.13
C CYS A 477 13.41 -23.36 14.07
N LEU A 478 14.05 -22.21 13.84
CA LEU A 478 15.17 -22.08 12.89
C LEU A 478 16.50 -22.58 13.46
N SER A 479 16.80 -22.26 14.71
CA SER A 479 18.12 -22.54 15.34
C SER A 479 18.23 -23.91 16.00
N ASP A 480 17.13 -24.41 16.60
CA ASP A 480 17.06 -25.70 17.30
C ASP A 480 15.67 -26.33 17.13
N PRO A 481 15.34 -26.81 15.90
CA PRO A 481 14.03 -27.39 15.60
C PRO A 481 13.71 -28.64 16.42
N ASP A 482 14.74 -29.42 16.84
CA ASP A 482 14.56 -30.60 17.68
C ASP A 482 14.07 -30.22 19.08
N ARG A 483 14.55 -29.12 19.63
CA ARG A 483 14.07 -28.60 20.92
C ARG A 483 12.65 -28.01 20.76
N ALA A 484 12.39 -27.30 19.69
CA ALA A 484 11.01 -26.82 19.39
C ALA A 484 10.04 -28.01 19.31
N LEU A 485 10.42 -29.08 18.60
CA LEU A 485 9.58 -30.28 18.48
C LEU A 485 9.35 -30.95 19.84
N ARG A 486 10.38 -31.07 20.72
CA ARG A 486 10.20 -31.61 22.08
C ARG A 486 9.27 -30.76 22.92
N GLY A 487 9.34 -29.43 22.78
CA GLY A 487 8.40 -28.52 23.43
C GLY A 487 6.95 -28.71 22.97
N LEU A 488 6.74 -28.88 21.67
CA LEU A 488 5.43 -29.17 21.09
C LEU A 488 4.89 -30.56 21.49
N ASP A 489 5.75 -31.59 21.54
CA ASP A 489 5.40 -32.92 22.02
C ASP A 489 4.95 -32.88 23.48
N ALA A 490 5.68 -32.19 24.32
CA ALA A 490 5.35 -32.02 25.74
C ALA A 490 4.04 -31.20 25.92
N ALA A 491 3.78 -30.21 25.11
CA ALA A 491 2.53 -29.45 25.13
C ALA A 491 1.36 -30.33 24.69
N ALA A 492 1.53 -31.10 23.61
CA ALA A 492 0.54 -32.03 23.08
C ALA A 492 0.16 -33.12 24.12
N ALA A 493 1.14 -33.62 24.89
CA ALA A 493 0.88 -34.56 25.97
C ALA A 493 -0.05 -34.00 27.07
N ASN A 494 -0.11 -32.68 27.20
CA ASN A 494 -1.03 -31.96 28.10
C ASN A 494 -2.32 -31.49 27.39
N GLY A 495 -2.56 -31.89 26.13
CA GLY A 495 -3.72 -31.51 25.33
C GLY A 495 -3.62 -30.11 24.67
N ASP A 496 -2.48 -29.45 24.76
CA ASP A 496 -2.22 -28.17 24.10
C ASP A 496 -1.54 -28.41 22.74
N TRP A 497 -2.32 -28.38 21.67
CA TRP A 497 -1.83 -28.65 20.32
C TRP A 497 -1.20 -27.44 19.65
N SER A 498 -1.49 -26.21 20.11
CA SER A 498 -0.89 -24.95 19.66
C SER A 498 -0.68 -24.86 18.12
N PRO A 499 -1.74 -24.83 17.28
CA PRO A 499 -1.61 -24.93 15.82
C PRO A 499 -0.62 -23.92 15.20
N GLY A 500 -0.68 -22.64 15.55
CA GLY A 500 0.23 -21.61 15.00
C GLY A 500 1.70 -21.85 15.29
N TYR A 501 2.04 -22.50 16.42
CA TYR A 501 3.40 -22.88 16.79
C TYR A 501 3.91 -24.08 15.98
N TRP A 502 3.01 -25.01 15.65
CA TRP A 502 3.29 -26.10 14.73
C TRP A 502 3.50 -25.62 13.30
N GLU A 503 2.64 -24.71 12.81
CA GLU A 503 2.80 -24.10 11.48
C GLU A 503 4.18 -23.46 11.33
N GLN A 504 4.62 -22.70 12.32
CA GLN A 504 5.96 -22.09 12.29
C GLN A 504 7.07 -23.14 12.24
N LEU A 505 6.95 -24.25 12.96
CA LEU A 505 7.91 -25.34 12.88
C LEU A 505 7.91 -25.99 11.50
N LEU A 506 6.74 -26.32 10.96
CA LEU A 506 6.61 -26.98 9.67
C LEU A 506 7.16 -26.12 8.53
N TRP A 507 6.90 -24.84 8.51
CA TRP A 507 7.45 -23.93 7.51
C TRP A 507 8.95 -23.71 7.68
N SER A 508 9.44 -23.62 8.89
CA SER A 508 10.88 -23.53 9.16
C SER A 508 11.60 -24.81 8.74
N ARG A 509 10.97 -25.95 8.93
CA ARG A 509 11.55 -27.27 8.65
C ARG A 509 11.70 -27.56 7.14
N ASN A 510 10.92 -26.92 6.27
CA ASN A 510 11.15 -26.99 4.83
C ASN A 510 12.56 -26.54 4.40
N ALA A 511 13.23 -25.73 5.22
CA ALA A 511 14.58 -25.24 4.96
C ALA A 511 15.70 -26.17 5.51
N TYR A 512 15.37 -27.12 6.39
CA TYR A 512 16.36 -27.94 7.14
C TYR A 512 15.92 -29.40 7.16
N ALA A 513 16.53 -30.23 6.31
CA ALA A 513 16.30 -31.66 6.30
C ALA A 513 17.24 -32.37 7.30
N ASP A 514 16.68 -33.13 8.27
CA ASP A 514 17.41 -34.03 9.16
C ASP A 514 16.54 -35.28 9.40
N ASP A 515 17.00 -36.43 8.95
CA ASP A 515 16.24 -37.70 8.86
C ASP A 515 15.55 -38.12 10.16
N GLY A 516 16.15 -37.79 11.33
CA GLY A 516 15.59 -38.19 12.61
C GLY A 516 14.37 -37.38 13.07
N THR A 517 14.36 -36.08 12.80
CA THR A 517 13.31 -35.16 13.23
C THR A 517 12.06 -35.25 12.33
N GLU A 518 12.25 -35.52 11.04
CA GLU A 518 11.14 -35.72 10.08
C GLU A 518 10.23 -36.86 10.52
N LEU A 519 10.81 -38.00 10.92
CA LEU A 519 10.02 -39.16 11.36
C LEU A 519 9.20 -38.85 12.62
N LYS A 520 9.77 -38.11 13.57
CA LYS A 520 9.07 -37.68 14.79
C LYS A 520 7.92 -36.70 14.48
N ILE A 521 8.15 -35.76 13.58
CA ILE A 521 7.10 -34.83 13.14
C ILE A 521 5.90 -35.60 12.61
N VAL A 522 6.13 -36.55 11.67
CA VAL A 522 5.02 -37.35 11.10
C VAL A 522 4.32 -38.17 12.16
N GLN A 523 5.07 -38.82 13.06
CA GLN A 523 4.49 -39.63 14.14
C GLN A 523 3.58 -38.78 15.04
N LEU A 524 3.97 -37.57 15.38
CA LEU A 524 3.16 -36.66 16.18
C LEU A 524 1.95 -36.15 15.39
N LEU A 525 2.12 -35.74 14.15
CA LEU A 525 1.02 -35.30 13.30
C LEU A 525 -0.05 -36.38 13.14
N LEU A 526 0.33 -37.65 13.07
CA LEU A 526 -0.60 -38.76 12.99
C LEU A 526 -1.39 -39.02 14.29
N GLN A 527 -0.91 -38.51 15.43
CA GLN A 527 -1.58 -38.65 16.73
C GLN A 527 -2.56 -37.51 17.03
N TRP A 528 -2.55 -36.44 16.26
CA TRP A 528 -3.44 -35.30 16.50
C TRP A 528 -4.91 -35.69 16.43
N PRO A 529 -5.80 -35.08 17.24
CA PRO A 529 -7.25 -35.12 16.98
C PRO A 529 -7.53 -34.53 15.60
N GLN A 530 -8.48 -35.09 14.86
CA GLN A 530 -8.76 -34.66 13.48
C GLN A 530 -9.16 -33.20 13.41
N ASP A 531 -10.07 -32.76 14.28
CA ASP A 531 -10.55 -31.36 14.32
C ASP A 531 -9.40 -30.34 14.55
N SER A 532 -8.38 -30.72 15.32
CA SER A 532 -7.19 -29.89 15.54
C SER A 532 -6.22 -29.97 14.37
N PHE A 533 -6.08 -31.13 13.73
CA PHE A 533 -5.24 -31.33 12.56
C PHE A 533 -5.74 -30.54 11.35
N ASP A 534 -7.05 -30.43 11.19
CA ASP A 534 -7.67 -29.67 10.10
C ASP A 534 -7.17 -28.21 10.05
N THR A 535 -6.85 -27.61 11.19
CA THR A 535 -6.33 -26.25 11.27
C THR A 535 -4.93 -26.08 10.71
N ILE A 536 -4.10 -27.13 10.69
CA ILE A 536 -2.71 -27.09 10.17
C ILE A 536 -2.54 -27.91 8.89
N ALA A 537 -3.62 -28.42 8.31
CA ALA A 537 -3.56 -29.32 7.15
C ALA A 537 -2.82 -28.70 5.95
N ILE A 538 -2.95 -27.38 5.74
CA ILE A 538 -2.24 -26.65 4.68
C ILE A 538 -0.72 -26.64 4.95
N ALA A 539 -0.30 -26.34 6.17
CA ALA A 539 1.12 -26.34 6.54
C ALA A 539 1.70 -27.76 6.47
N ALA A 540 0.96 -28.77 6.93
CA ALA A 540 1.33 -30.18 6.83
C ALA A 540 1.45 -30.65 5.39
N SER A 541 0.56 -30.22 4.50
CA SER A 541 0.61 -30.52 3.06
C SER A 541 1.84 -29.91 2.40
N SER A 542 2.13 -28.63 2.66
CA SER A 542 3.30 -27.94 2.12
C SER A 542 4.60 -28.59 2.63
N TRP A 543 4.63 -28.94 3.90
CA TRP A 543 5.78 -29.64 4.49
C TRP A 543 5.97 -31.02 3.86
N LEU A 544 4.88 -31.78 3.68
CA LEU A 544 4.90 -33.12 3.06
C LEU A 544 5.42 -33.08 1.63
N ASP A 545 5.02 -32.09 0.82
CA ASP A 545 5.51 -31.91 -0.55
C ASP A 545 7.04 -31.82 -0.61
N GLY A 546 7.65 -31.11 0.35
CA GLY A 546 9.11 -30.99 0.48
C GLY A 546 9.81 -32.28 0.91
N HIS A 547 9.13 -33.18 1.65
CA HIS A 547 9.71 -34.35 2.32
C HIS A 547 9.21 -35.71 1.83
N ALA A 548 8.27 -35.74 0.87
CA ALA A 548 7.64 -36.98 0.40
C ALA A 548 8.63 -38.01 -0.15
N LYS A 549 9.80 -37.59 -0.64
CA LYS A 549 10.82 -38.48 -1.20
C LYS A 549 11.69 -39.16 -0.15
N THR A 550 11.75 -38.62 1.07
CA THR A 550 12.59 -39.11 2.17
C THR A 550 11.82 -39.94 3.18
N LEU A 551 10.49 -39.77 3.21
CA LEU A 551 9.63 -40.50 4.15
C LEU A 551 9.37 -41.95 3.73
N PRO A 552 9.39 -42.90 4.69
CA PRO A 552 8.94 -44.26 4.45
C PRO A 552 7.47 -44.32 4.06
N ASP A 553 7.09 -45.19 3.13
CA ASP A 553 5.70 -45.38 2.68
C ASP A 553 4.71 -45.63 3.85
N ALA A 554 5.16 -46.32 4.89
CA ALA A 554 4.36 -46.61 6.09
C ALA A 554 3.94 -45.36 6.89
N LEU A 555 4.61 -44.22 6.70
CA LEU A 555 4.29 -42.93 7.32
C LEU A 555 3.75 -41.93 6.30
N LEU A 556 4.26 -41.96 5.10
CA LEU A 556 3.86 -41.05 4.00
C LEU A 556 2.36 -41.17 3.70
N TRP A 557 1.91 -42.39 3.41
CA TRP A 557 0.53 -42.59 2.99
C TRP A 557 -0.53 -42.32 4.08
N PRO A 558 -0.33 -42.73 5.36
CA PRO A 558 -1.24 -42.33 6.42
C PRO A 558 -1.33 -40.84 6.65
N LEU A 559 -0.21 -40.10 6.50
CA LEU A 559 -0.24 -38.65 6.61
C LEU A 559 -0.94 -37.99 5.40
N TRP A 560 -0.69 -38.52 4.20
CA TRP A 560 -1.38 -38.09 2.98
C TRP A 560 -2.89 -38.28 3.08
N ASP A 561 -3.33 -39.47 3.48
CA ASP A 561 -4.76 -39.78 3.65
C ASP A 561 -5.39 -38.80 4.65
N ARG A 562 -4.69 -38.52 5.73
CA ARG A 562 -5.16 -37.60 6.74
C ARG A 562 -5.28 -36.16 6.24
N ILE A 563 -4.34 -35.67 5.41
CA ILE A 563 -4.40 -34.38 4.76
C ILE A 563 -5.55 -34.34 3.76
N ALA A 564 -5.76 -35.43 3.00
CA ALA A 564 -6.83 -35.50 2.00
C ALA A 564 -8.23 -35.50 2.63
N ASP A 565 -8.37 -36.09 3.84
CA ASP A 565 -9.62 -36.12 4.60
C ASP A 565 -9.85 -34.85 5.43
N ALA A 566 -8.87 -33.91 5.50
CA ALA A 566 -9.00 -32.70 6.29
C ALA A 566 -10.07 -31.76 5.74
N THR A 567 -10.90 -31.25 6.62
CA THR A 567 -11.81 -30.15 6.30
C THR A 567 -11.01 -28.85 6.35
N LEU A 568 -10.77 -28.23 5.18
CA LEU A 568 -10.09 -26.94 5.14
C LEU A 568 -10.96 -25.89 5.86
N VAL A 569 -10.57 -25.57 7.06
CA VAL A 569 -11.11 -24.42 7.78
C VAL A 569 -10.40 -23.20 7.21
N GLU A 570 -11.15 -22.28 6.56
CA GLU A 570 -10.59 -20.95 6.30
C GLU A 570 -10.07 -20.42 7.63
N PRO A 571 -8.81 -19.93 7.71
CA PRO A 571 -8.33 -19.36 8.94
C PRO A 571 -9.34 -18.30 9.36
N ALA A 572 -9.96 -18.50 10.52
CA ALA A 572 -10.74 -17.45 11.15
C ALA A 572 -9.81 -16.23 11.16
N GLU A 573 -10.25 -15.14 10.56
CA GLU A 573 -9.51 -13.88 10.64
C GLU A 573 -9.11 -13.76 12.11
N ALA A 574 -7.81 -13.76 12.36
CA ALA A 574 -7.29 -13.72 13.72
C ALA A 574 -7.91 -12.48 14.35
N ASP A 575 -8.81 -12.69 15.32
CA ASP A 575 -9.30 -11.64 16.18
C ASP A 575 -8.04 -11.06 16.85
N ASP A 576 -7.52 -9.96 16.26
CA ASP A 576 -6.49 -9.15 16.85
C ASP A 576 -7.07 -8.53 18.14
N ALA A 577 -6.80 -9.20 19.26
CA ALA A 577 -7.06 -8.67 20.59
C ALA A 577 -6.00 -7.62 20.97
#